data_2baa51b660658bc8061ebd303723b02c
#
_entry.id   2baa51b660658bc8061ebd303723b02c
#
_cell.length_a   1.000
_cell.length_b   1.000
_cell.length_c   1.000
_cell.angle_alpha   90.00
_cell.angle_beta   90.00
_cell.angle_gamma   90.00
#
_symmetry.space_group_name_H-M   'P 1'
#
loop_
_entity.id
_entity.type
_entity.pdbx_description
1 polymer ?
#
loop_
_entity_poly.entity_id
_entity_poly.type
_entity_poly.pdbx_seq_one_letter_code
_entity_poly.pdbx_strand_id
1 'polypeptide(L)'
;MKRIIEPLTQMGAHISSLHGNGCAPLVIEPGKLHGIHYTSPVASAQVKSCILLAGLYAEGETSVTEPILSRNHTELMLKEFGADIRTVHQLAGSEATSVIQPCQELHGQKITVPGDISSAAYFIAAGLLVPDSEILVKNVG
;
A
#
# COMPACT_ATOMS: atom_id res chain seq x y z
N MET A 1 6.15 6.96 11.89
CA MET A 1 4.73 6.51 11.85
C MET A 1 3.73 7.61 11.56
N LYS A 2 4.06 8.90 11.70
CA LYS A 2 3.14 10.05 11.45
C LYS A 2 2.35 9.96 10.14
N ARG A 3 3.00 9.55 9.04
CA ARG A 3 2.37 9.41 7.72
C ARG A 3 1.19 8.43 7.66
N ILE A 4 1.10 7.51 8.62
CA ILE A 4 0.00 6.53 8.74
C ILE A 4 -0.99 7.00 9.80
N ILE A 5 -0.50 7.54 10.91
CA ILE A 5 -1.34 8.03 12.02
C ILE A 5 -2.31 9.09 11.53
N GLU A 6 -1.81 10.07 10.76
CA GLU A 6 -2.61 11.20 10.29
C GLU A 6 -3.82 10.78 9.45
N PRO A 7 -3.69 10.06 8.32
CA PRO A 7 -4.84 9.68 7.52
C PRO A 7 -5.77 8.69 8.26
N LEU A 8 -5.25 7.76 9.05
CA LEU A 8 -6.11 6.87 9.82
C LEU A 8 -6.91 7.61 10.90
N THR A 9 -6.35 8.64 11.52
CA THR A 9 -7.09 9.50 12.46
C THR A 9 -8.19 10.26 11.73
N GLN A 10 -7.93 10.74 10.50
CA GLN A 10 -8.97 11.36 9.67
C GLN A 10 -10.09 10.38 9.32
N MET A 11 -9.80 9.09 9.21
CA MET A 11 -10.81 8.03 9.04
C MET A 11 -11.56 7.69 10.34
N GLY A 12 -11.23 8.32 11.46
CA GLY A 12 -11.84 8.05 12.76
C GLY A 12 -11.12 7.01 13.61
N ALA A 13 -9.93 6.55 13.21
CA ALA A 13 -9.16 5.63 14.02
C ALA A 13 -8.58 6.32 15.28
N HIS A 14 -8.69 5.65 16.41
CA HIS A 14 -8.02 6.04 17.65
C HIS A 14 -6.61 5.43 17.66
N ILE A 15 -5.65 6.13 17.06
CA ILE A 15 -4.27 5.66 16.93
C ILE A 15 -3.30 6.72 17.44
N SER A 16 -2.37 6.32 18.30
CA SER A 16 -1.35 7.19 18.86
C SER A 16 0.01 6.48 19.01
N SER A 17 1.06 7.29 19.09
CA SER A 17 2.38 6.78 19.50
C SER A 17 2.45 6.69 21.02
N LEU A 18 2.84 5.54 21.53
CA LEU A 18 2.93 5.30 22.98
C LEU A 18 3.79 6.35 23.73
N HIS A 19 4.83 6.81 23.07
CA HIS A 19 5.77 7.81 23.64
C HIS A 19 5.52 9.24 23.11
N GLY A 20 4.44 9.49 22.38
CA GLY A 20 4.10 10.81 21.86
C GLY A 20 5.05 11.35 20.79
N ASN A 21 6.04 10.58 20.35
CA ASN A 21 7.10 11.00 19.41
C ASN A 21 6.78 10.71 17.93
N GLY A 22 5.60 10.12 17.65
CA GLY A 22 5.18 9.73 16.31
C GLY A 22 5.89 8.49 15.74
N CYS A 23 6.59 7.73 16.61
CA CYS A 23 7.25 6.48 16.28
C CYS A 23 6.51 5.29 16.94
N ALA A 24 6.89 4.07 16.55
CA ALA A 24 6.46 2.86 17.26
C ALA A 24 7.06 2.82 18.70
N PRO A 25 6.40 2.12 19.65
CA PRO A 25 5.15 1.37 19.53
C PRO A 25 3.92 2.27 19.36
N LEU A 26 2.90 1.74 18.69
CA LEU A 26 1.62 2.40 18.52
C LEU A 26 0.56 1.77 19.42
N VAL A 27 -0.34 2.62 19.91
CA VAL A 27 -1.56 2.21 20.61
C VAL A 27 -2.72 2.43 19.65
N ILE A 28 -3.54 1.39 19.46
CA ILE A 28 -4.73 1.43 18.60
C ILE A 28 -5.90 0.96 19.46
N GLU A 29 -6.92 1.79 19.56
CA GLU A 29 -8.15 1.48 20.26
C GLU A 29 -9.25 1.12 19.26
N PRO A 30 -10.21 0.26 19.62
CA PRO A 30 -11.34 -0.05 18.78
C PRO A 30 -12.13 1.21 18.41
N GLY A 31 -12.55 1.30 17.16
CA GLY A 31 -13.33 2.43 16.67
C GLY A 31 -13.99 2.11 15.34
N LYS A 32 -14.95 2.96 14.94
CA LYS A 32 -15.57 2.89 13.63
C LYS A 32 -14.80 3.77 12.66
N LEU A 33 -14.50 3.23 11.49
CA LEU A 33 -13.87 3.97 10.43
C LEU A 33 -14.94 4.50 9.47
N HIS A 34 -14.70 5.68 8.92
CA HIS A 34 -15.46 6.26 7.82
C HIS A 34 -14.56 6.55 6.62
N GLY A 35 -15.14 6.50 5.43
CA GLY A 35 -14.44 6.79 4.20
C GLY A 35 -13.96 8.23 4.14
N ILE A 36 -12.79 8.43 3.51
CA ILE A 36 -12.20 9.76 3.29
C ILE A 36 -11.67 9.91 1.87
N HIS A 37 -11.51 11.15 1.43
CA HIS A 37 -10.75 11.51 0.24
C HIS A 37 -9.41 12.10 0.68
N TYR A 38 -8.36 11.30 0.63
CA TYR A 38 -7.03 11.70 1.08
C TYR A 38 -6.14 12.10 -0.10
N THR A 39 -5.63 13.33 -0.08
CA THR A 39 -4.61 13.77 -1.03
C THR A 39 -3.24 13.62 -0.39
N SER A 40 -2.45 12.68 -0.91
CA SER A 40 -1.10 12.41 -0.40
C SER A 40 -0.12 13.47 -0.90
N PRO A 41 0.67 14.10 -0.02
CA PRO A 41 1.65 15.11 -0.43
C PRO A 41 2.82 14.52 -1.23
N VAL A 42 3.01 13.20 -1.15
CA VAL A 42 4.07 12.46 -1.86
C VAL A 42 3.54 11.12 -2.35
N ALA A 43 4.10 10.60 -3.44
CA ALA A 43 3.82 9.25 -3.89
C ALA A 43 4.37 8.23 -2.89
N SER A 44 3.50 7.43 -2.29
CA SER A 44 3.87 6.41 -1.30
C SER A 44 2.94 5.22 -1.32
N ALA A 45 3.37 4.13 -1.95
CA ALA A 45 2.61 2.89 -1.97
C ALA A 45 2.23 2.38 -0.58
N GLN A 46 3.09 2.59 0.42
CA GLN A 46 2.83 2.15 1.80
C GLN A 46 1.68 2.93 2.46
N VAL A 47 1.67 4.26 2.30
CA VAL A 47 0.58 5.11 2.83
C VAL A 47 -0.72 4.82 2.09
N LYS A 48 -0.68 4.76 0.76
CA LYS A 48 -1.84 4.40 -0.06
C LYS A 48 -2.41 3.05 0.35
N SER A 49 -1.58 2.00 0.42
CA SER A 49 -2.02 0.65 0.83
C SER A 49 -2.66 0.65 2.21
N CYS A 50 -2.10 1.38 3.16
CA CYS A 50 -2.64 1.47 4.51
C CYS A 50 -4.06 2.07 4.51
N ILE A 51 -4.28 3.16 3.76
CA ILE A 51 -5.60 3.83 3.68
C ILE A 51 -6.60 2.95 2.93
N LEU A 52 -6.20 2.32 1.82
CA LEU A 52 -7.07 1.43 1.04
C LEU A 52 -7.49 0.20 1.85
N LEU A 53 -6.57 -0.41 2.61
CA LEU A 53 -6.90 -1.53 3.50
C LEU A 53 -7.83 -1.11 4.63
N ALA A 54 -7.66 0.07 5.20
CA ALA A 54 -8.59 0.63 6.18
C ALA A 54 -9.96 0.92 5.55
N GLY A 55 -9.97 1.38 4.30
CA GLY A 55 -11.17 1.66 3.52
C GLY A 55 -12.07 0.44 3.29
N LEU A 56 -11.53 -0.79 3.30
CA LEU A 56 -12.33 -2.01 3.24
C LEU A 56 -13.32 -2.13 4.40
N TYR A 57 -12.96 -1.57 5.55
CA TYR A 57 -13.74 -1.63 6.80
C TYR A 57 -14.44 -0.31 7.14
N ALA A 58 -14.29 0.70 6.29
CA ALA A 58 -14.86 2.02 6.54
C ALA A 58 -16.35 2.09 6.16
N GLU A 59 -17.08 2.99 6.76
CA GLU A 59 -18.41 3.37 6.31
C GLU A 59 -18.28 4.40 5.17
N GLY A 60 -18.58 3.98 3.93
CA GLY A 60 -18.49 4.82 2.73
C GLY A 60 -17.19 4.68 1.94
N GLU A 61 -17.18 5.30 0.77
CA GLU A 61 -16.07 5.26 -0.19
C GLU A 61 -14.80 5.91 0.39
N THR A 62 -13.67 5.28 0.12
CA THR A 62 -12.34 5.85 0.45
C THR A 62 -11.52 6.04 -0.82
N SER A 63 -10.88 7.19 -0.95
CA SER A 63 -9.97 7.44 -2.07
C SER A 63 -8.64 8.03 -1.62
N VAL A 64 -7.60 7.72 -2.40
CA VAL A 64 -6.26 8.28 -2.23
C VAL A 64 -5.79 8.85 -3.55
N THR A 65 -5.50 10.14 -3.57
CA THR A 65 -4.90 10.84 -4.71
C THR A 65 -3.42 11.04 -4.46
N GLU A 66 -2.59 10.61 -5.40
CA GLU A 66 -1.13 10.78 -5.37
C GLU A 66 -0.69 11.67 -6.52
N PRO A 67 0.38 12.51 -6.34
CA PRO A 67 0.89 13.38 -7.39
C PRO A 67 1.48 12.61 -8.58
N ILE A 68 1.95 11.40 -8.35
CA ILE A 68 2.42 10.43 -9.35
C ILE A 68 2.01 9.04 -8.86
N LEU A 69 1.56 8.16 -9.76
CA LEU A 69 1.20 6.80 -9.39
C LEU A 69 2.41 6.08 -8.78
N SER A 70 2.28 5.69 -7.52
CA SER A 70 3.20 4.76 -6.87
C SER A 70 2.88 3.30 -7.27
N ARG A 71 3.67 2.33 -6.78
CA ARG A 71 3.39 0.90 -7.02
C ARG A 71 1.95 0.56 -6.67
N ASN A 72 1.29 -0.20 -7.54
CA ASN A 72 -0.15 -0.51 -7.47
C ASN A 72 -0.44 -1.99 -7.12
N HIS A 73 0.52 -2.68 -6.51
CA HIS A 73 0.37 -4.10 -6.18
C HIS A 73 -0.81 -4.38 -5.25
N THR A 74 -1.09 -3.48 -4.31
CA THR A 74 -2.24 -3.60 -3.39
C THR A 74 -3.56 -3.51 -4.15
N GLU A 75 -3.69 -2.57 -5.06
CA GLU A 75 -4.88 -2.40 -5.89
C GLU A 75 -5.14 -3.62 -6.76
N LEU A 76 -4.10 -4.13 -7.42
CA LEU A 76 -4.20 -5.33 -8.26
C LEU A 76 -4.60 -6.55 -7.42
N MET A 77 -3.96 -6.75 -6.28
CA MET A 77 -4.22 -7.88 -5.39
C MET A 77 -5.63 -7.81 -4.78
N LEU A 78 -6.07 -6.66 -4.29
CA LEU A 78 -7.40 -6.48 -3.76
C LEU A 78 -8.49 -6.71 -4.80
N LYS A 79 -8.26 -6.27 -6.04
CA LYS A 79 -9.16 -6.53 -7.16
C LYS A 79 -9.30 -8.02 -7.45
N GLU A 80 -8.19 -8.77 -7.46
CA GLU A 80 -8.20 -10.23 -7.64
C GLU A 80 -8.92 -10.94 -6.48
N PHE A 81 -8.85 -10.41 -5.27
CA PHE A 81 -9.60 -10.92 -4.12
C PHE A 81 -11.08 -10.52 -4.11
N GLY A 82 -11.55 -9.75 -5.09
CA GLY A 82 -12.96 -9.38 -5.27
C GLY A 82 -13.37 -8.05 -4.65
N ALA A 83 -12.42 -7.23 -4.18
CA ALA A 83 -12.72 -5.87 -3.72
C ALA A 83 -13.12 -4.97 -4.90
N ASP A 84 -14.10 -4.10 -4.68
CA ASP A 84 -14.43 -3.02 -5.63
C ASP A 84 -13.44 -1.87 -5.48
N ILE A 85 -12.39 -1.97 -6.29
CA ILE A 85 -11.29 -1.00 -6.32
C ILE A 85 -11.01 -0.57 -7.77
N ARG A 86 -10.79 0.74 -7.96
CA ARG A 86 -10.45 1.32 -9.26
C ARG A 86 -9.36 2.38 -9.10
N THR A 87 -8.53 2.52 -10.11
CA THR A 87 -7.55 3.61 -10.21
C THR A 87 -7.87 4.45 -11.44
N VAL A 88 -7.99 5.75 -11.26
CA VAL A 88 -8.26 6.74 -12.31
C VAL A 88 -7.03 7.60 -12.48
N HIS A 89 -6.58 7.75 -13.72
CA HIS A 89 -5.50 8.65 -14.10
C HIS A 89 -6.10 9.94 -14.65
N GLN A 90 -5.63 11.08 -14.23
CA GLN A 90 -6.05 12.35 -14.83
C GLN A 90 -5.39 12.52 -16.19
N LEU A 91 -6.20 12.83 -17.21
CA LEU A 91 -5.76 12.99 -18.61
C LEU A 91 -4.75 14.13 -18.83
N ALA A 92 -4.67 15.10 -17.91
CA ALA A 92 -3.84 16.29 -18.02
C ALA A 92 -2.68 16.37 -17.00
N GLY A 93 -2.41 15.30 -16.24
CA GLY A 93 -1.40 15.32 -15.21
C GLY A 93 -0.85 13.94 -14.88
N SER A 94 0.14 13.92 -13.99
CA SER A 94 0.72 12.68 -13.45
C SER A 94 -0.08 12.11 -12.26
N GLU A 95 -1.13 12.81 -11.82
CA GLU A 95 -1.94 12.44 -10.66
C GLU A 95 -2.73 11.16 -10.92
N ALA A 96 -2.78 10.31 -9.90
CA ALA A 96 -3.57 9.10 -9.90
C ALA A 96 -4.40 9.02 -8.64
N THR A 97 -5.67 8.65 -8.79
CA THR A 97 -6.60 8.46 -7.67
C THR A 97 -7.03 6.99 -7.63
N SER A 98 -6.71 6.33 -6.53
CA SER A 98 -7.21 4.98 -6.23
C SER A 98 -8.41 5.10 -5.31
N VAL A 99 -9.51 4.44 -5.68
CA VAL A 99 -10.80 4.48 -4.99
C VAL A 99 -11.19 3.07 -4.60
N ILE A 100 -11.62 2.87 -3.36
CA ILE A 100 -12.10 1.59 -2.85
C ILE A 100 -13.45 1.75 -2.15
N GLN A 101 -14.33 0.77 -2.39
CA GLN A 101 -15.59 0.64 -1.67
C GLN A 101 -15.43 -0.28 -0.45
N PRO A 102 -16.22 -0.12 0.61
CA PRO A 102 -16.28 -1.07 1.70
C PRO A 102 -16.54 -2.48 1.19
N CYS A 103 -15.83 -3.45 1.72
CA CYS A 103 -15.95 -4.84 1.30
C CYS A 103 -16.12 -5.74 2.53
N GLN A 104 -17.22 -6.51 2.56
CA GLN A 104 -17.50 -7.41 3.68
C GLN A 104 -16.81 -8.76 3.53
N GLU A 105 -16.48 -9.17 2.30
CA GLU A 105 -15.92 -10.48 2.01
C GLU A 105 -14.88 -10.40 0.90
N LEU A 106 -13.71 -10.97 1.15
CA LEU A 106 -12.65 -11.17 0.17
C LEU A 106 -12.53 -12.67 -0.12
N HIS A 107 -12.32 -13.03 -1.38
CA HIS A 107 -12.22 -14.41 -1.82
C HIS A 107 -10.78 -14.84 -1.97
N GLY A 108 -10.39 -15.93 -1.29
CA GLY A 108 -9.05 -16.49 -1.39
C GLY A 108 -8.68 -16.88 -2.83
N GLN A 109 -7.45 -16.56 -3.24
CA GLN A 109 -6.92 -16.84 -4.57
C GLN A 109 -5.65 -17.68 -4.49
N LYS A 110 -5.39 -18.45 -5.57
CA LYS A 110 -4.12 -19.14 -5.72
C LYS A 110 -3.09 -18.19 -6.32
N ILE A 111 -2.14 -17.77 -5.51
CA ILE A 111 -1.10 -16.83 -5.91
C ILE A 111 0.25 -17.52 -5.92
N THR A 112 1.02 -17.29 -7.00
CA THR A 112 2.44 -17.65 -7.05
C THR A 112 3.25 -16.38 -6.86
N VAL A 113 3.91 -16.26 -5.72
CA VAL A 113 4.73 -15.08 -5.38
C VAL A 113 6.03 -15.13 -6.17
N PRO A 114 6.36 -14.12 -6.99
CA PRO A 114 7.65 -14.06 -7.67
C PRO A 114 8.78 -13.79 -6.68
N GLY A 115 10.03 -14.06 -7.10
CA GLY A 115 11.21 -13.66 -6.34
C GLY A 115 11.37 -12.14 -6.35
N ASP A 116 11.86 -11.59 -5.25
CA ASP A 116 12.12 -10.16 -5.10
C ASP A 116 13.46 -9.78 -5.73
N ILE A 117 13.41 -8.99 -6.81
CA ILE A 117 14.63 -8.49 -7.49
C ILE A 117 15.48 -7.62 -6.56
N SER A 118 14.87 -6.90 -5.61
CA SER A 118 15.60 -6.09 -4.66
C SER A 118 16.46 -6.95 -3.71
N SER A 119 15.92 -8.07 -3.27
CA SER A 119 16.67 -9.07 -2.48
C SER A 119 17.74 -9.77 -3.32
N ALA A 120 17.48 -10.00 -4.61
CA ALA A 120 18.44 -10.59 -5.54
C ALA A 120 19.65 -9.69 -5.79
N ALA A 121 19.56 -8.38 -5.54
CA ALA A 121 20.64 -7.42 -5.78
C ALA A 121 21.95 -7.79 -5.07
N TYR A 122 21.90 -8.39 -3.88
CA TYR A 122 23.06 -8.86 -3.15
C TYR A 122 23.79 -9.99 -3.90
N PHE A 123 23.04 -10.92 -4.48
CA PHE A 123 23.61 -12.02 -5.28
C PHE A 123 24.14 -11.53 -6.62
N ILE A 124 23.43 -10.57 -7.25
CA ILE A 124 23.89 -9.92 -8.48
C ILE A 124 25.22 -9.21 -8.24
N ALA A 125 25.32 -8.44 -7.15
CA ALA A 125 26.57 -7.78 -6.75
C ALA A 125 27.68 -8.78 -6.47
N ALA A 126 27.39 -9.89 -5.78
CA ALA A 126 28.37 -10.94 -5.54
C ALA A 126 28.90 -11.55 -6.86
N GLY A 127 28.00 -11.79 -7.84
CA GLY A 127 28.40 -12.28 -9.16
C GLY A 127 29.28 -11.33 -9.95
N LEU A 128 29.10 -10.02 -9.74
CA LEU A 128 29.95 -9.00 -10.37
C LEU A 128 31.34 -8.87 -9.71
N LEU A 129 31.44 -9.22 -8.43
CA LEU A 129 32.69 -9.08 -7.64
C LEU A 129 33.56 -10.32 -7.67
N VAL A 130 32.97 -11.49 -7.87
CA VAL A 130 33.71 -12.76 -7.89
C VAL A 130 34.12 -13.13 -9.33
N PRO A 131 35.41 -13.22 -9.66
CA PRO A 131 35.85 -13.63 -10.99
C PRO A 131 35.31 -15.01 -11.37
N ASP A 132 35.05 -15.20 -12.65
CA ASP A 132 34.58 -16.47 -13.25
C ASP A 132 33.30 -17.02 -12.62
N SER A 133 32.44 -16.14 -12.03
CA SER A 133 31.15 -16.53 -11.45
C SER A 133 30.02 -16.41 -12.48
N GLU A 134 29.09 -17.35 -12.39
CA GLU A 134 27.82 -17.30 -13.13
C GLU A 134 26.65 -17.39 -12.14
N ILE A 135 25.70 -16.46 -12.23
CA ILE A 135 24.53 -16.42 -11.36
C ILE A 135 23.26 -16.36 -12.21
N LEU A 136 22.40 -17.34 -12.01
CA LEU A 136 21.08 -17.39 -12.62
C LEU A 136 20.00 -17.06 -11.57
N VAL A 137 19.35 -15.93 -11.73
CA VAL A 137 18.21 -15.52 -10.88
C VAL A 137 16.91 -15.86 -11.60
N LYS A 138 16.07 -16.70 -10.99
CA LYS A 138 14.84 -17.20 -11.58
C LYS A 138 13.62 -16.62 -10.89
N ASN A 139 12.49 -16.56 -11.63
CA ASN A 139 11.20 -16.13 -11.11
C ASN A 139 11.22 -14.77 -10.41
N VAL A 140 11.95 -13.81 -10.89
CA VAL A 140 11.94 -12.45 -10.36
C VAL A 140 10.95 -11.59 -11.14
N GLY A 141 10.22 -10.72 -10.39
CA GLY A 141 9.25 -9.78 -10.92
C GLY A 141 9.62 -8.34 -10.56
#